data_cbd9e7bf341ce5b79e58d93d04266c79
#
_entry.id   cbd9e7bf341ce5b79e58d93d04266c79
#
_cell.length_a   1.000
_cell.length_b   1.000
_cell.length_c   1.000
_cell.angle_alpha   90.00
_cell.angle_beta   90.00
_cell.angle_gamma   90.00
#
_symmetry.space_group_name_H-M   'P 1'
#
loop_
_entity.id
_entity.type
_entity.pdbx_description
1 polymer ?
#
loop_
_entity_poly.entity_id
_entity_poly.type
_entity_poly.pdbx_seq_one_letter_code
_entity_poly.pdbx_strand_id
1 'polypeptide(L)'
;MKRALISAALVLAMLAFGIGVYHAADYLKAGRPHVQRPTQTAGPSLPGTIYVVQAGAIYRLQGGKFSQITPDNGWMQPAADPTGNRLVAVSREGNASELYLLDRGGRIDSQLTHNSSPSVEANHWVFYPRFSADGQLFYDYDPKDPYNIFRVDLSIFASPADPSSKAAVRWTFPNQYTGGDVSPLPLKSGGLIFTRFSIDEQSRVHSQLWFQARPGTTGVALTDPEAGCLQPAISADERLVAMVCTHGQPMAAEVAIASFYAATHTLGPTAVLARAQQVAVPAFSPDGKALAYLAPAIPGGGFQLWTVPTTQSTAPTAKQITSELGLDASSAPVWMP
;
A
#
# COMPACT_ATOMS: atom_id res chain seq x y z
N MET A 1 -15.01 -51.39 -36.93
CA MET A 1 -14.79 -51.70 -35.51
C MET A 1 -13.49 -51.06 -34.97
N LYS A 2 -12.30 -51.19 -35.57
CA LYS A 2 -11.04 -50.66 -35.03
C LYS A 2 -11.01 -49.12 -34.84
N ARG A 3 -11.60 -48.34 -35.74
CA ARG A 3 -11.66 -46.85 -35.61
C ARG A 3 -12.56 -46.38 -34.43
N ALA A 4 -13.70 -47.05 -34.20
CA ALA A 4 -14.59 -46.72 -33.09
C ALA A 4 -13.92 -47.03 -31.73
N LEU A 5 -13.14 -48.11 -31.61
CA LEU A 5 -12.39 -48.45 -30.40
C LEU A 5 -11.29 -47.44 -30.12
N ILE A 6 -10.59 -46.94 -31.14
CA ILE A 6 -9.55 -45.90 -30.96
C ILE A 6 -10.17 -44.58 -30.50
N SER A 7 -11.30 -44.18 -31.09
CA SER A 7 -12.01 -42.95 -30.69
C SER A 7 -12.53 -43.05 -29.24
N ALA A 8 -13.07 -44.19 -28.83
CA ALA A 8 -13.53 -44.40 -27.46
C ALA A 8 -12.36 -44.39 -26.44
N ALA A 9 -11.22 -44.97 -26.80
CA ALA A 9 -10.02 -44.94 -25.96
C ALA A 9 -9.46 -43.52 -25.80
N LEU A 10 -9.46 -42.71 -26.86
CA LEU A 10 -9.04 -41.30 -26.80
C LEU A 10 -9.97 -40.44 -25.94
N VAL A 11 -11.28 -40.64 -26.00
CA VAL A 11 -12.23 -39.93 -25.13
C VAL A 11 -12.03 -40.30 -23.68
N LEU A 12 -11.85 -41.59 -23.38
CA LEU A 12 -11.58 -42.05 -22.02
C LEU A 12 -10.23 -41.50 -21.47
N ALA A 13 -9.20 -41.42 -22.29
CA ALA A 13 -7.93 -40.84 -21.91
C ALA A 13 -8.05 -39.34 -21.61
N MET A 14 -8.81 -38.57 -22.41
CA MET A 14 -9.05 -37.16 -22.18
C MET A 14 -9.88 -36.92 -20.88
N LEU A 15 -10.89 -37.77 -20.62
CA LEU A 15 -11.67 -37.70 -19.38
C LEU A 15 -10.80 -38.01 -18.16
N ALA A 16 -9.96 -39.05 -18.23
CA ALA A 16 -9.04 -39.41 -17.15
C ALA A 16 -8.01 -38.29 -16.89
N PHE A 17 -7.49 -37.65 -17.95
CA PHE A 17 -6.60 -36.50 -17.86
C PHE A 17 -7.30 -35.30 -17.22
N GLY A 18 -8.52 -34.96 -17.67
CA GLY A 18 -9.32 -33.88 -17.09
C GLY A 18 -9.63 -34.08 -15.59
N ILE A 19 -9.98 -35.31 -15.18
CA ILE A 19 -10.18 -35.66 -13.78
C ILE A 19 -8.86 -35.56 -13.00
N GLY A 20 -7.74 -36.01 -13.56
CA GLY A 20 -6.41 -35.88 -12.94
C GLY A 20 -6.00 -34.43 -12.74
N VAL A 21 -6.20 -33.56 -13.72
CA VAL A 21 -5.93 -32.11 -13.61
C VAL A 21 -6.83 -31.47 -12.57
N TYR A 22 -8.11 -31.83 -12.52
CA TYR A 22 -9.04 -31.32 -11.53
C TYR A 22 -8.60 -31.68 -10.10
N HIS A 23 -8.28 -32.95 -9.83
CA HIS A 23 -7.78 -33.39 -8.53
C HIS A 23 -6.41 -32.80 -8.18
N ALA A 24 -5.53 -32.62 -9.14
CA ALA A 24 -4.26 -31.92 -8.90
C ALA A 24 -4.47 -30.44 -8.55
N ALA A 25 -5.41 -29.76 -9.23
CA ALA A 25 -5.76 -28.38 -8.88
C ALA A 25 -6.40 -28.28 -7.48
N ASP A 26 -7.26 -29.22 -7.11
CA ASP A 26 -7.84 -29.28 -5.75
C ASP A 26 -6.79 -29.62 -4.69
N TYR A 27 -5.85 -30.52 -4.99
CA TYR A 27 -4.74 -30.81 -4.10
C TYR A 27 -3.81 -29.61 -3.91
N LEU A 28 -3.53 -28.86 -4.95
CA LEU A 28 -2.75 -27.61 -4.89
C LEU A 28 -3.51 -26.50 -4.17
N LYS A 29 -4.84 -26.46 -4.25
CA LYS A 29 -5.67 -25.55 -3.43
C LYS A 29 -5.70 -25.96 -1.96
N ALA A 30 -5.80 -27.27 -1.67
CA ALA A 30 -5.78 -27.80 -0.30
C ALA A 30 -4.43 -27.65 0.39
N GLY A 31 -3.33 -27.63 -0.39
CA GLY A 31 -1.96 -27.38 0.09
C GLY A 31 -1.61 -25.91 0.29
N ARG A 32 -2.50 -24.96 -0.01
CA ARG A 32 -2.33 -23.58 0.44
C ARG A 32 -2.40 -23.58 1.96
N PRO A 33 -1.38 -23.03 2.67
CA PRO A 33 -1.45 -22.95 4.11
C PRO A 33 -2.79 -22.29 4.45
N HIS A 34 -3.61 -22.95 5.26
CA HIS A 34 -4.77 -22.33 5.88
C HIS A 34 -4.23 -21.08 6.57
N VAL A 35 -4.48 -19.91 5.99
CA VAL A 35 -4.25 -18.65 6.68
C VAL A 35 -5.06 -18.78 7.96
N GLN A 36 -4.36 -18.94 9.09
CA GLN A 36 -5.02 -18.99 10.38
C GLN A 36 -5.85 -17.71 10.45
N ARG A 37 -7.17 -17.87 10.46
CA ARG A 37 -8.06 -16.74 10.75
C ARG A 37 -7.55 -16.16 12.06
N PRO A 38 -7.24 -14.86 12.12
CA PRO A 38 -6.70 -14.29 13.33
C PRO A 38 -7.62 -14.67 14.48
N THR A 39 -7.11 -15.45 15.40
CA THR A 39 -7.78 -15.71 16.67
C THR A 39 -8.01 -14.32 17.28
N GLN A 40 -9.23 -14.02 17.71
CA GLN A 40 -9.56 -12.72 18.28
C GLN A 40 -8.66 -12.49 19.51
N THR A 41 -7.51 -11.91 19.31
CA THR A 41 -6.67 -11.42 20.40
C THR A 41 -7.35 -10.16 20.92
N ALA A 42 -7.79 -10.20 22.16
CA ALA A 42 -8.25 -9.00 22.87
C ALA A 42 -7.05 -8.08 23.06
N GLY A 43 -6.70 -7.37 21.99
CA GLY A 43 -5.70 -6.31 22.02
C GLY A 43 -6.22 -5.10 22.78
N PRO A 44 -5.34 -4.16 23.14
CA PRO A 44 -5.77 -2.91 23.75
C PRO A 44 -6.77 -2.22 22.81
N SER A 45 -7.89 -1.76 23.36
CA SER A 45 -8.88 -0.98 22.61
C SER A 45 -8.24 0.35 22.18
N LEU A 46 -8.16 0.56 20.87
CA LEU A 46 -7.79 1.85 20.28
C LEU A 46 -9.05 2.65 19.97
N PRO A 47 -9.02 3.98 20.09
CA PRO A 47 -10.14 4.82 19.70
C PRO A 47 -10.36 4.73 18.18
N GLY A 48 -11.61 4.73 17.76
CA GLY A 48 -11.99 4.69 16.35
C GLY A 48 -11.88 3.30 15.72
N THR A 49 -11.61 3.29 14.43
CA THR A 49 -11.55 2.09 13.59
C THR A 49 -10.23 2.07 12.83
N ILE A 50 -9.55 0.93 12.84
CA ILE A 50 -8.33 0.74 12.02
C ILE A 50 -8.58 -0.37 11.01
N TYR A 51 -8.24 -0.10 9.74
CA TYR A 51 -8.19 -1.10 8.70
C TYR A 51 -6.74 -1.49 8.43
N VAL A 52 -6.49 -2.77 8.31
CA VAL A 52 -5.19 -3.37 7.97
C VAL A 52 -5.40 -4.49 6.97
N VAL A 53 -4.32 -4.90 6.33
CA VAL A 53 -4.33 -5.99 5.34
C VAL A 53 -3.56 -7.18 5.88
N GLN A 54 -4.12 -8.38 5.67
CA GLN A 54 -3.47 -9.65 5.93
C GLN A 54 -3.86 -10.64 4.85
N ALA A 55 -2.87 -11.33 4.27
CA ALA A 55 -3.06 -12.42 3.31
C ALA A 55 -4.03 -12.07 2.16
N GLY A 56 -3.98 -10.84 1.64
CA GLY A 56 -4.83 -10.41 0.53
C GLY A 56 -6.27 -10.11 0.90
N ALA A 57 -6.57 -9.90 2.18
CA ALA A 57 -7.87 -9.44 2.66
C ALA A 57 -7.73 -8.20 3.56
N ILE A 58 -8.73 -7.33 3.52
CA ILE A 58 -8.83 -6.18 4.42
C ILE A 58 -9.55 -6.62 5.69
N TYR A 59 -8.98 -6.24 6.83
CA TYR A 59 -9.55 -6.47 8.17
C TYR A 59 -9.84 -5.14 8.85
N ARG A 60 -10.91 -5.12 9.61
CA ARG A 60 -11.30 -4.00 10.47
C ARG A 60 -11.04 -4.35 11.94
N LEU A 61 -10.25 -3.52 12.61
CA LEU A 61 -10.06 -3.56 14.06
C LEU A 61 -10.87 -2.43 14.70
N GLN A 62 -11.86 -2.80 15.49
CA GLN A 62 -12.74 -1.85 16.19
C GLN A 62 -13.13 -2.42 17.55
N GLY A 63 -12.99 -1.63 18.62
CA GLY A 63 -13.33 -2.08 19.99
C GLY A 63 -12.59 -3.35 20.43
N GLY A 64 -11.34 -3.55 19.98
CA GLY A 64 -10.55 -4.74 20.25
C GLY A 64 -10.93 -5.99 19.43
N LYS A 65 -11.91 -5.88 18.52
CA LYS A 65 -12.34 -6.98 17.65
C LYS A 65 -11.74 -6.86 16.26
N PHE A 66 -11.20 -7.96 15.77
CA PHE A 66 -10.72 -8.11 14.39
C PHE A 66 -11.80 -8.76 13.54
N SER A 67 -12.18 -8.15 12.43
CA SER A 67 -13.17 -8.72 11.50
C SER A 67 -12.70 -8.54 10.06
N GLN A 68 -12.68 -9.62 9.30
CA GLN A 68 -12.44 -9.59 7.87
C GLN A 68 -13.63 -8.92 7.17
N ILE A 69 -13.36 -7.97 6.26
CA ILE A 69 -14.39 -7.25 5.53
C ILE A 69 -14.38 -7.52 4.03
N THR A 70 -13.27 -8.04 3.48
CA THR A 70 -13.19 -8.47 2.07
C THR A 70 -12.77 -9.94 1.98
N PRO A 71 -13.05 -10.65 0.87
CA PRO A 71 -12.44 -11.94 0.59
C PRO A 71 -10.91 -11.86 0.54
N ASP A 72 -10.22 -13.00 0.68
CA ASP A 72 -8.76 -13.13 0.61
C ASP A 72 -8.25 -13.32 -0.84
N ASN A 73 -8.56 -12.38 -1.71
CA ASN A 73 -8.29 -12.45 -3.16
C ASN A 73 -7.46 -11.30 -3.71
N GLY A 74 -6.45 -10.86 -2.98
CA GLY A 74 -5.48 -9.89 -3.47
C GLY A 74 -5.76 -8.44 -3.10
N TRP A 75 -6.64 -8.19 -2.12
CA TRP A 75 -6.88 -6.86 -1.59
C TRP A 75 -5.66 -6.31 -0.84
N MET A 76 -5.33 -5.05 -1.12
CA MET A 76 -4.21 -4.35 -0.50
C MET A 76 -4.41 -2.83 -0.51
N GLN A 77 -3.61 -2.13 0.28
CA GLN A 77 -3.45 -0.67 0.28
C GLN A 77 -4.77 0.11 0.38
N PRO A 78 -5.63 -0.16 1.38
CA PRO A 78 -6.84 0.64 1.58
C PRO A 78 -6.49 2.09 1.92
N ALA A 79 -7.36 3.03 1.52
CA ALA A 79 -7.33 4.42 1.95
C ALA A 79 -8.74 4.95 2.15
N ALA A 80 -8.95 5.75 3.21
CA ALA A 80 -10.25 6.34 3.48
C ALA A 80 -10.54 7.53 2.56
N ASP A 81 -11.80 7.71 2.18
CA ASP A 81 -12.27 8.92 1.55
C ASP A 81 -12.33 10.09 2.58
N PRO A 82 -12.36 11.36 2.14
CA PRO A 82 -12.36 12.50 3.06
C PRO A 82 -13.53 12.55 4.04
N THR A 83 -14.65 11.91 3.69
CA THR A 83 -15.83 11.83 4.57
C THR A 83 -15.73 10.73 5.61
N GLY A 84 -14.77 9.79 5.43
CA GLY A 84 -14.65 8.61 6.27
C GLY A 84 -15.75 7.57 6.08
N ASN A 85 -16.56 7.66 5.03
CA ASN A 85 -17.67 6.74 4.78
C ASN A 85 -17.33 5.59 3.84
N ARG A 86 -16.28 5.76 3.03
CA ARG A 86 -15.84 4.79 2.03
C ARG A 86 -14.34 4.56 2.11
N LEU A 87 -13.93 3.47 1.53
CA LEU A 87 -12.53 3.13 1.30
C LEU A 87 -12.31 3.01 -0.21
N VAL A 88 -11.14 3.41 -0.68
CA VAL A 88 -10.60 2.91 -1.94
C VAL A 88 -9.57 1.85 -1.59
N ALA A 89 -9.49 0.78 -2.37
CA ALA A 89 -8.48 -0.25 -2.18
C ALA A 89 -8.01 -0.80 -3.52
N VAL A 90 -6.82 -1.33 -3.54
CA VAL A 90 -6.25 -2.07 -4.68
C VAL A 90 -6.72 -3.52 -4.59
N SER A 91 -7.17 -4.08 -5.72
CA SER A 91 -7.29 -5.53 -5.92
C SER A 91 -6.23 -5.95 -6.93
N ARG A 92 -5.34 -6.87 -6.53
CA ARG A 92 -4.31 -7.43 -7.41
C ARG A 92 -4.78 -8.74 -7.98
N GLU A 93 -4.97 -8.80 -9.29
CA GLU A 93 -5.44 -9.97 -10.02
C GLU A 93 -4.43 -10.38 -11.09
N GLY A 94 -3.75 -11.51 -10.89
CA GLY A 94 -2.80 -12.04 -11.86
C GLY A 94 -1.71 -11.02 -12.26
N ASN A 95 -1.82 -10.48 -13.48
CA ASN A 95 -0.84 -9.58 -14.09
C ASN A 95 -1.31 -8.11 -14.14
N ALA A 96 -2.32 -7.73 -13.38
CA ALA A 96 -2.85 -6.37 -13.30
C ALA A 96 -3.26 -6.05 -11.87
N SER A 97 -3.51 -4.78 -11.60
CA SER A 97 -4.19 -4.35 -10.38
C SER A 97 -5.23 -3.27 -10.69
N GLU A 98 -6.31 -3.28 -9.90
CA GLU A 98 -7.47 -2.41 -10.09
C GLU A 98 -7.77 -1.62 -8.82
N LEU A 99 -8.35 -0.44 -8.96
CA LEU A 99 -8.90 0.33 -7.86
C LEU A 99 -10.39 0.10 -7.75
N TYR A 100 -10.82 -0.18 -6.52
CA TYR A 100 -12.24 -0.33 -6.17
C TYR A 100 -12.62 0.64 -5.05
N LEU A 101 -13.82 1.18 -5.15
CA LEU A 101 -14.47 1.92 -4.09
C LEU A 101 -15.33 0.95 -3.27
N LEU A 102 -15.14 0.97 -1.96
CA LEU A 102 -15.79 0.07 -1.01
C LEU A 102 -16.54 0.89 0.04
N ASP A 103 -17.64 0.34 0.57
CA ASP A 103 -18.19 0.84 1.83
C ASP A 103 -17.32 0.42 3.04
N ARG A 104 -17.62 0.93 4.23
CA ARG A 104 -16.88 0.60 5.47
C ARG A 104 -16.95 -0.89 5.87
N GLY A 105 -17.90 -1.64 5.31
CA GLY A 105 -18.09 -3.06 5.51
C GLY A 105 -17.38 -3.94 4.48
N GLY A 106 -16.71 -3.34 3.49
CA GLY A 106 -15.98 -4.04 2.43
C GLY A 106 -16.82 -4.43 1.21
N ARG A 107 -18.09 -4.00 1.15
CA ARG A 107 -18.91 -4.19 -0.05
C ARG A 107 -18.41 -3.27 -1.15
N ILE A 108 -18.23 -3.83 -2.35
CA ILE A 108 -17.82 -3.08 -3.53
C ILE A 108 -18.98 -2.17 -3.97
N ASP A 109 -18.73 -0.87 -4.03
CA ASP A 109 -19.62 0.12 -4.60
C ASP A 109 -19.36 0.31 -6.11
N SER A 110 -18.08 0.39 -6.51
CA SER A 110 -17.69 0.52 -7.92
C SER A 110 -16.23 0.13 -8.17
N GLN A 111 -15.95 -0.28 -9.41
CA GLN A 111 -14.60 -0.41 -9.95
C GLN A 111 -14.21 0.92 -10.62
N LEU A 112 -13.04 1.48 -10.26
CA LEU A 112 -12.58 2.79 -10.73
C LEU A 112 -11.60 2.69 -11.91
N THR A 113 -10.90 1.57 -12.07
CA THR A 113 -9.94 1.35 -13.15
C THR A 113 -10.24 0.05 -13.90
N HIS A 114 -9.76 -0.04 -15.16
CA HIS A 114 -9.90 -1.23 -16.01
C HIS A 114 -8.54 -1.51 -16.65
N ASN A 115 -7.63 -2.04 -15.85
CA ASN A 115 -6.22 -2.26 -16.19
C ASN A 115 -5.94 -3.67 -16.71
N SER A 116 -6.86 -4.60 -16.48
CA SER A 116 -6.74 -5.98 -16.95
C SER A 116 -7.12 -6.09 -18.42
N SER A 117 -6.30 -6.79 -19.20
CA SER A 117 -6.49 -7.05 -20.63
C SER A 117 -6.16 -8.51 -20.95
N PRO A 118 -6.77 -9.09 -22.02
CA PRO A 118 -6.35 -10.38 -22.54
C PRO A 118 -4.89 -10.43 -22.98
N SER A 119 -4.31 -9.30 -23.41
CA SER A 119 -2.88 -9.17 -23.73
C SER A 119 -2.11 -8.72 -22.49
N VAL A 120 -1.13 -9.49 -22.05
CA VAL A 120 -0.28 -9.19 -20.89
C VAL A 120 0.43 -7.85 -21.05
N GLU A 121 0.83 -7.51 -22.26
CA GLU A 121 1.53 -6.25 -22.59
C GLU A 121 0.63 -5.03 -22.40
N ALA A 122 -0.69 -5.20 -22.50
CA ALA A 122 -1.68 -4.14 -22.32
C ALA A 122 -2.21 -4.05 -20.88
N ASN A 123 -1.76 -4.91 -19.97
CA ASN A 123 -2.09 -4.83 -18.57
C ASN A 123 -1.34 -3.68 -17.90
N HIS A 124 -1.99 -3.05 -16.92
CA HIS A 124 -1.40 -1.98 -16.13
C HIS A 124 -1.43 -2.31 -14.63
N TRP A 125 -0.58 -1.61 -13.89
CA TRP A 125 -0.51 -1.68 -12.44
C TRP A 125 -0.89 -0.35 -11.82
N VAL A 126 -1.68 -0.42 -10.74
CA VAL A 126 -2.07 0.73 -9.92
C VAL A 126 -1.86 0.39 -8.45
N PHE A 127 -1.28 1.34 -7.66
CA PHE A 127 -0.95 1.13 -6.27
C PHE A 127 -1.12 2.40 -5.44
N TYR A 128 -1.08 2.27 -4.12
CA TYR A 128 -1.03 3.34 -3.13
C TYR A 128 -2.07 4.45 -3.33
N PRO A 129 -3.37 4.12 -3.48
CA PRO A 129 -4.39 5.15 -3.64
C PRO A 129 -4.47 6.03 -2.40
N ARG A 130 -4.70 7.34 -2.62
CA ARG A 130 -4.92 8.34 -1.58
C ARG A 130 -5.91 9.39 -2.06
N PHE A 131 -6.85 9.75 -1.22
CA PHE A 131 -7.73 10.88 -1.51
C PHE A 131 -7.08 12.19 -1.08
N SER A 132 -7.24 13.23 -1.89
CA SER A 132 -7.07 14.62 -1.48
C SER A 132 -8.31 15.11 -0.71
N ALA A 133 -8.20 16.24 -0.05
CA ALA A 133 -9.28 16.81 0.75
C ALA A 133 -10.52 17.18 -0.11
N ASP A 134 -10.33 17.52 -1.38
CA ASP A 134 -11.39 17.82 -2.36
C ASP A 134 -11.95 16.57 -3.06
N GLY A 135 -11.51 15.37 -2.66
CA GLY A 135 -12.04 14.09 -3.15
C GLY A 135 -11.42 13.59 -4.46
N GLN A 136 -10.36 14.21 -4.96
CA GLN A 136 -9.57 13.62 -6.04
C GLN A 136 -8.81 12.40 -5.52
N LEU A 137 -8.64 11.40 -6.39
CA LEU A 137 -7.91 10.17 -6.10
C LEU A 137 -6.53 10.23 -6.74
N PHE A 138 -5.49 10.20 -5.90
CA PHE A 138 -4.10 10.07 -6.30
C PHE A 138 -3.67 8.61 -6.18
N TYR A 139 -2.85 8.14 -7.10
CA TYR A 139 -2.36 6.75 -7.12
C TYR A 139 -1.09 6.62 -7.96
N ASP A 140 -0.32 5.59 -7.68
CA ASP A 140 0.79 5.18 -8.51
C ASP A 140 0.27 4.38 -9.69
N TYR A 141 0.80 4.62 -10.87
CA TYR A 141 0.39 3.96 -12.09
C TYR A 141 1.58 3.69 -13.00
N ASP A 142 1.58 2.57 -13.71
CA ASP A 142 2.57 2.27 -14.73
C ASP A 142 2.10 2.83 -16.09
N PRO A 143 2.67 3.95 -16.57
CA PRO A 143 2.25 4.54 -17.84
C PRO A 143 2.69 3.72 -19.05
N LYS A 144 3.41 2.61 -18.84
CA LYS A 144 4.17 1.84 -19.83
C LYS A 144 5.25 2.66 -20.54
N ASP A 145 6.36 2.03 -20.81
CA ASP A 145 7.38 2.58 -21.70
C ASP A 145 7.08 2.03 -23.11
N PRO A 146 6.83 2.90 -24.11
CA PRO A 146 6.55 2.45 -25.48
C PRO A 146 7.74 1.71 -26.13
N TYR A 147 8.95 1.88 -25.59
CA TYR A 147 10.16 1.20 -26.06
C TYR A 147 10.54 -0.03 -25.26
N ASN A 148 9.98 -0.18 -24.05
CA ASN A 148 10.25 -1.32 -23.16
C ASN A 148 9.05 -1.63 -22.26
N ILE A 149 8.14 -2.44 -22.78
CA ILE A 149 6.88 -2.81 -22.10
C ILE A 149 7.06 -3.60 -20.78
N PHE A 150 8.24 -4.18 -20.57
CA PHE A 150 8.54 -4.93 -19.32
C PHE A 150 9.08 -4.04 -18.21
N ARG A 151 9.26 -2.76 -18.48
CA ARG A 151 9.81 -1.79 -17.58
C ARG A 151 8.71 -1.06 -16.85
N VAL A 152 8.75 -1.12 -15.55
CA VAL A 152 7.77 -0.46 -14.67
C VAL A 152 8.46 0.66 -13.91
N ASP A 153 8.34 1.89 -14.44
CA ASP A 153 8.62 3.11 -13.69
C ASP A 153 7.28 3.73 -13.31
N LEU A 154 6.91 3.58 -12.04
CA LEU A 154 5.67 4.12 -11.55
C LEU A 154 5.69 5.66 -11.59
N SER A 155 4.58 6.24 -11.99
CA SER A 155 4.33 7.66 -11.95
C SER A 155 3.07 7.93 -11.16
N ILE A 156 2.98 9.08 -10.52
CA ILE A 156 1.78 9.45 -9.79
C ILE A 156 0.79 10.11 -10.75
N PHE A 157 -0.45 9.64 -10.67
CA PHE A 157 -1.60 10.16 -11.39
C PHE A 157 -2.66 10.65 -10.41
N ALA A 158 -3.50 11.58 -10.85
CA ALA A 158 -4.69 12.02 -10.15
C ALA A 158 -5.90 11.96 -11.06
N SER A 159 -7.03 11.49 -10.55
CA SER A 159 -8.31 11.45 -11.28
C SER A 159 -9.48 11.69 -10.32
N PRO A 160 -10.65 12.12 -10.82
CA PRO A 160 -11.87 12.02 -10.03
C PRO A 160 -12.12 10.57 -9.59
N ALA A 161 -12.67 10.39 -8.38
CA ALA A 161 -13.10 9.08 -7.88
C ALA A 161 -14.48 8.69 -8.47
N ASP A 162 -14.57 8.72 -9.78
CA ASP A 162 -15.78 8.45 -10.56
C ASP A 162 -15.45 7.40 -11.63
N PRO A 163 -16.11 6.23 -11.64
CA PRO A 163 -15.86 5.16 -12.59
C PRO A 163 -16.13 5.55 -14.04
N SER A 164 -16.95 6.58 -14.28
CA SER A 164 -17.20 7.12 -15.63
C SER A 164 -16.12 8.07 -16.13
N SER A 165 -15.26 8.57 -15.23
CA SER A 165 -14.23 9.55 -15.57
C SER A 165 -13.01 8.89 -16.21
N LYS A 166 -12.60 9.41 -17.38
CA LYS A 166 -11.34 9.09 -18.04
C LYS A 166 -10.29 10.18 -17.87
N ALA A 167 -10.56 11.20 -17.06
CA ALA A 167 -9.73 12.39 -16.89
C ALA A 167 -8.64 12.14 -15.83
N ALA A 168 -7.65 11.31 -16.16
CA ALA A 168 -6.47 11.16 -15.33
C ALA A 168 -5.39 12.17 -15.74
N VAL A 169 -4.79 12.84 -14.75
CA VAL A 169 -3.69 13.78 -14.93
C VAL A 169 -2.42 13.15 -14.35
N ARG A 170 -1.40 13.02 -15.18
CA ARG A 170 -0.08 12.58 -14.73
C ARG A 170 0.63 13.71 -13.99
N TRP A 171 1.00 13.45 -12.74
CA TRP A 171 1.68 14.42 -11.87
C TRP A 171 3.19 14.35 -11.99
N THR A 172 3.78 13.14 -11.97
CA THR A 172 5.23 12.96 -11.95
C THR A 172 5.74 12.24 -13.19
N PHE A 173 6.99 12.53 -13.55
CA PHE A 173 7.65 12.01 -14.75
C PHE A 173 9.04 11.51 -14.38
N PRO A 174 9.16 10.35 -13.68
CA PRO A 174 10.47 9.78 -13.36
C PRO A 174 11.20 9.41 -14.65
N ASN A 175 12.51 9.60 -14.65
CA ASN A 175 13.39 9.35 -15.79
C ASN A 175 14.56 8.39 -15.48
N GLN A 176 14.55 7.84 -14.28
CA GLN A 176 15.56 6.87 -13.83
C GLN A 176 14.84 5.56 -13.48
N TYR A 177 15.27 4.47 -14.02
CA TYR A 177 14.65 3.15 -13.93
C TYR A 177 14.86 2.48 -12.58
N THR A 178 14.35 3.08 -11.53
CA THR A 178 14.56 2.71 -10.13
C THR A 178 13.29 2.29 -9.39
N GLY A 179 12.16 2.24 -10.10
CA GLY A 179 10.82 2.01 -9.53
C GLY A 179 9.93 3.26 -9.56
N GLY A 180 10.52 4.44 -9.81
CA GLY A 180 9.79 5.68 -10.09
C GLY A 180 9.42 6.49 -8.85
N ASP A 181 8.29 7.19 -8.96
CA ASP A 181 7.69 8.02 -7.91
C ASP A 181 6.47 7.31 -7.35
N VAL A 182 6.42 7.11 -6.01
CA VAL A 182 5.42 6.27 -5.36
C VAL A 182 4.91 6.87 -4.05
N SER A 183 3.84 6.28 -3.52
CA SER A 183 3.24 6.63 -2.22
C SER A 183 2.79 8.09 -2.15
N PRO A 184 1.84 8.51 -3.00
CA PRO A 184 1.36 9.88 -3.05
C PRO A 184 0.69 10.30 -1.74
N LEU A 185 0.95 11.53 -1.32
CA LEU A 185 0.37 12.16 -0.15
C LEU A 185 -0.08 13.57 -0.55
N PRO A 186 -1.32 13.71 -1.11
CA PRO A 186 -1.85 15.01 -1.48
C PRO A 186 -2.12 15.88 -0.24
N LEU A 187 -1.78 17.17 -0.35
CA LEU A 187 -1.92 18.15 0.73
C LEU A 187 -3.20 18.97 0.56
N LYS A 188 -3.84 19.33 1.69
CA LYS A 188 -4.99 20.26 1.72
C LYS A 188 -4.60 21.66 1.25
N SER A 189 -3.35 22.04 1.54
CA SER A 189 -2.75 23.31 1.09
C SER A 189 -2.43 23.33 -0.42
N GLY A 190 -2.62 22.21 -1.10
CA GLY A 190 -2.24 21.97 -2.49
C GLY A 190 -0.84 21.38 -2.60
N GLY A 191 -0.59 20.72 -3.74
CA GLY A 191 0.65 19.99 -3.97
C GLY A 191 0.64 18.57 -3.44
N LEU A 192 1.77 17.91 -3.56
CA LEU A 192 1.94 16.48 -3.35
C LEU A 192 3.28 16.21 -2.68
N ILE A 193 3.28 15.47 -1.57
CA ILE A 193 4.47 14.80 -1.04
C ILE A 193 4.46 13.36 -1.56
N PHE A 194 5.62 12.81 -1.89
CA PHE A 194 5.75 11.44 -2.38
C PHE A 194 7.15 10.90 -2.14
N THR A 195 7.33 9.60 -2.30
CA THR A 195 8.64 8.96 -2.32
C THR A 195 9.17 8.92 -3.73
N ARG A 196 10.38 9.41 -3.96
CA ARG A 196 11.14 9.27 -5.21
C ARG A 196 12.30 8.33 -5.01
N PHE A 197 12.43 7.35 -5.89
CA PHE A 197 13.63 6.55 -6.01
C PHE A 197 14.56 7.14 -7.07
N SER A 198 15.84 7.24 -6.74
CA SER A 198 16.88 7.73 -7.64
C SER A 198 18.12 6.84 -7.55
N ILE A 199 18.97 6.92 -8.55
CA ILE A 199 20.23 6.19 -8.61
C ILE A 199 21.39 7.19 -8.65
N ASP A 200 22.41 6.97 -7.85
CA ASP A 200 23.62 7.80 -7.83
C ASP A 200 24.68 7.34 -8.84
N GLU A 201 25.79 8.05 -8.92
CA GLU A 201 26.91 7.74 -9.80
C GLU A 201 27.57 6.38 -9.47
N GLN A 202 27.40 5.89 -8.25
CA GLN A 202 27.88 4.59 -7.79
C GLN A 202 26.84 3.46 -8.01
N SER A 203 25.76 3.73 -8.73
CA SER A 203 24.65 2.79 -8.99
C SER A 203 23.92 2.33 -7.72
N ARG A 204 23.93 3.13 -6.64
CA ARG A 204 23.15 2.88 -5.43
C ARG A 204 21.77 3.51 -5.58
N VAL A 205 20.73 2.78 -5.19
CA VAL A 205 19.37 3.29 -5.17
C VAL A 205 19.12 4.04 -3.85
N HIS A 206 18.67 5.27 -3.95
CA HIS A 206 18.26 6.11 -2.82
C HIS A 206 16.76 6.34 -2.85
N SER A 207 16.14 6.44 -1.69
CA SER A 207 14.76 6.90 -1.53
C SER A 207 14.74 8.25 -0.80
N GLN A 208 13.94 9.18 -1.29
CA GLN A 208 13.77 10.49 -0.69
C GLN A 208 12.31 10.90 -0.69
N LEU A 209 11.88 11.67 0.29
CA LEU A 209 10.63 12.39 0.19
C LEU A 209 10.83 13.65 -0.66
N TRP A 210 9.89 13.86 -1.57
CA TRP A 210 9.85 15.00 -2.46
C TRP A 210 8.52 15.74 -2.33
N PHE A 211 8.54 17.04 -2.56
CA PHE A 211 7.35 17.87 -2.69
C PHE A 211 7.24 18.39 -4.13
N GLN A 212 6.04 18.39 -4.67
CA GLN A 212 5.72 18.95 -5.98
C GLN A 212 4.44 19.79 -5.91
N ALA A 213 4.50 21.03 -6.35
CA ALA A 213 3.39 21.99 -6.18
C ALA A 213 2.24 21.77 -7.17
N ARG A 214 2.54 21.32 -8.40
CA ARG A 214 1.57 21.14 -9.50
C ARG A 214 2.01 20.02 -10.45
N PRO A 215 1.07 19.44 -11.22
CA PRO A 215 1.42 18.43 -12.22
C PRO A 215 2.54 18.89 -13.15
N GLY A 216 3.53 18.02 -13.40
CA GLY A 216 4.62 18.25 -14.33
C GLY A 216 5.63 19.31 -13.94
N THR A 217 5.53 19.95 -12.76
CA THR A 217 6.53 20.89 -12.27
C THR A 217 7.73 20.18 -11.67
N THR A 218 8.88 20.87 -11.63
CA THR A 218 10.04 20.34 -10.89
C THR A 218 9.72 20.33 -9.40
N GLY A 219 9.86 19.16 -8.76
CA GLY A 219 9.74 19.03 -7.32
C GLY A 219 11.00 19.45 -6.58
N VAL A 220 10.92 19.51 -5.24
CA VAL A 220 12.04 19.73 -4.34
C VAL A 220 12.18 18.57 -3.37
N ALA A 221 13.42 18.16 -3.11
CA ALA A 221 13.70 17.12 -2.10
C ALA A 221 13.41 17.66 -0.70
N LEU A 222 12.72 16.88 0.11
CA LEU A 222 12.40 17.19 1.50
C LEU A 222 13.38 16.52 2.49
N THR A 223 14.00 15.41 2.08
CA THR A 223 14.93 14.64 2.90
C THR A 223 16.27 14.42 2.20
N ASP A 224 17.30 14.17 2.98
CA ASP A 224 18.62 13.80 2.47
C ASP A 224 18.57 12.41 1.80
N PRO A 225 19.22 12.20 0.62
CA PRO A 225 19.29 10.89 -0.03
C PRO A 225 19.93 9.82 0.86
N GLU A 226 20.95 10.16 1.67
CA GLU A 226 21.62 9.22 2.57
C GLU A 226 20.72 8.80 3.75
N ALA A 227 19.68 9.58 4.07
CA ALA A 227 18.71 9.18 5.09
C ALA A 227 17.81 8.03 4.61
N GLY A 228 17.64 7.84 3.29
CA GLY A 228 16.87 6.76 2.71
C GLY A 228 15.41 6.75 3.20
N CYS A 229 14.72 7.91 3.15
CA CYS A 229 13.38 8.06 3.68
C CYS A 229 12.31 7.77 2.63
N LEU A 230 11.21 7.11 3.05
CA LEU A 230 10.09 6.67 2.21
C LEU A 230 8.78 6.57 2.99
N GLN A 231 7.68 6.25 2.28
CA GLN A 231 6.35 5.98 2.87
C GLN A 231 5.83 7.14 3.75
N PRO A 232 5.63 8.33 3.19
CA PRO A 232 5.19 9.47 3.98
C PRO A 232 3.75 9.33 4.48
N ALA A 233 3.51 9.83 5.68
CA ALA A 233 2.18 10.09 6.23
C ALA A 233 2.13 11.50 6.82
N ILE A 234 0.96 12.14 6.85
CA ILE A 234 0.79 13.49 7.38
C ILE A 234 -0.31 13.52 8.43
N SER A 235 -0.11 14.36 9.46
CA SER A 235 -1.14 14.60 10.47
C SER A 235 -2.34 15.36 9.87
N ALA A 236 -3.51 15.21 10.48
CA ALA A 236 -4.75 15.83 9.98
C ALA A 236 -4.69 17.37 9.87
N ASP A 237 -3.84 18.03 10.66
CA ASP A 237 -3.57 19.47 10.64
C ASP A 237 -2.40 19.88 9.73
N GLU A 238 -1.79 18.90 9.03
CA GLU A 238 -0.64 19.04 8.13
C GLU A 238 0.62 19.65 8.77
N ARG A 239 0.76 19.55 10.10
CA ARG A 239 1.94 20.08 10.78
C ARG A 239 3.06 19.08 10.95
N LEU A 240 2.77 17.78 10.89
CA LEU A 240 3.72 16.71 11.11
C LEU A 240 3.73 15.75 9.92
N VAL A 241 4.90 15.42 9.42
CA VAL A 241 5.13 14.33 8.46
C VAL A 241 5.84 13.20 9.18
N ALA A 242 5.29 12.00 9.11
CA ALA A 242 5.94 10.78 9.52
C ALA A 242 6.49 10.04 8.30
N MET A 243 7.58 9.31 8.47
CA MET A 243 8.26 8.59 7.40
C MET A 243 9.03 7.39 7.96
N VAL A 244 9.40 6.48 7.12
CA VAL A 244 10.38 5.42 7.40
C VAL A 244 11.71 5.85 6.83
N CYS A 245 12.80 5.78 7.62
CA CYS A 245 14.15 6.05 7.14
C CYS A 245 15.08 4.87 7.46
N THR A 246 15.96 4.51 6.50
CA THR A 246 16.82 3.32 6.60
C THR A 246 18.31 3.66 6.74
N HIS A 247 18.72 4.90 6.50
CA HIS A 247 20.12 5.36 6.53
C HIS A 247 21.06 4.44 5.73
N GLY A 248 20.58 3.92 4.57
CA GLY A 248 21.34 2.96 3.77
C GLY A 248 21.55 1.59 4.43
N GLN A 249 20.89 1.31 5.56
CA GLN A 249 21.04 0.08 6.33
C GLN A 249 19.76 -0.77 6.26
N PRO A 250 19.72 -1.85 5.49
CA PRO A 250 18.48 -2.59 5.25
C PRO A 250 17.91 -3.30 6.50
N MET A 251 18.70 -3.40 7.58
CA MET A 251 18.30 -4.08 8.82
C MET A 251 18.22 -3.13 10.02
N ALA A 252 18.13 -1.82 9.79
CA ALA A 252 18.00 -0.80 10.85
C ALA A 252 17.09 0.31 10.33
N ALA A 253 15.78 0.10 10.41
CA ALA A 253 14.80 1.08 9.97
C ALA A 253 14.21 1.86 11.15
N GLU A 254 13.89 3.11 10.90
CA GLU A 254 13.34 4.06 11.87
C GLU A 254 11.98 4.57 11.42
N VAL A 255 11.04 4.69 12.36
CA VAL A 255 9.87 5.54 12.19
C VAL A 255 10.29 6.92 12.69
N ALA A 256 10.40 7.87 11.79
CA ALA A 256 10.78 9.25 12.07
C ALA A 256 9.59 10.20 11.86
N ILE A 257 9.61 11.32 12.57
CA ILE A 257 8.63 12.40 12.47
C ILE A 257 9.36 13.73 12.34
N ALA A 258 8.82 14.65 11.55
CA ALA A 258 9.32 16.01 11.41
C ALA A 258 8.17 17.01 11.31
N SER A 259 8.40 18.25 11.75
CA SER A 259 7.48 19.35 11.48
C SER A 259 7.47 19.66 9.99
N PHE A 260 6.29 19.87 9.44
CA PHE A 260 6.13 20.30 8.04
C PHE A 260 5.77 21.80 8.00
N TYR A 261 6.56 22.56 7.27
CA TYR A 261 6.35 23.99 7.07
C TYR A 261 5.72 24.24 5.71
N ALA A 262 4.39 24.29 5.66
CA ALA A 262 3.63 24.41 4.41
C ALA A 262 3.97 25.68 3.58
N ALA A 263 4.35 26.78 4.25
CA ALA A 263 4.70 28.03 3.56
C ALA A 263 6.01 27.94 2.76
N THR A 264 6.97 27.14 3.21
CA THR A 264 8.29 26.97 2.59
C THR A 264 8.46 25.62 1.92
N HIS A 265 7.50 24.70 2.11
CA HIS A 265 7.57 23.32 1.67
C HIS A 265 8.85 22.61 2.14
N THR A 266 9.14 22.73 3.45
CA THR A 266 10.34 22.15 4.06
C THR A 266 9.97 21.33 5.29
N LEU A 267 10.86 20.40 5.66
CA LEU A 267 10.78 19.67 6.92
C LEU A 267 11.72 20.28 7.96
N GLY A 268 11.29 20.31 9.20
CA GLY A 268 12.14 20.58 10.36
C GLY A 268 13.04 19.38 10.69
N PRO A 269 13.82 19.49 11.79
CA PRO A 269 14.61 18.37 12.27
C PRO A 269 13.77 17.13 12.53
N THR A 270 14.29 15.97 12.16
CA THR A 270 13.64 14.68 12.40
C THR A 270 13.83 14.22 13.83
N ALA A 271 12.76 13.66 14.41
CA ALA A 271 12.82 12.94 15.69
C ALA A 271 12.44 11.47 15.44
N VAL A 272 13.20 10.56 16.02
CA VAL A 272 12.94 9.12 15.87
C VAL A 272 11.95 8.69 16.96
N LEU A 273 10.84 8.07 16.54
CA LEU A 273 9.79 7.57 17.43
C LEU A 273 9.95 6.08 17.75
N ALA A 274 10.46 5.30 16.80
CA ALA A 274 10.68 3.87 16.97
C ALA A 274 11.83 3.39 16.07
N ARG A 275 12.50 2.31 16.51
CA ARG A 275 13.56 1.61 15.76
C ARG A 275 13.30 0.11 15.78
N ALA A 276 13.48 -0.56 14.64
CA ALA A 276 13.49 -2.01 14.54
C ALA A 276 14.30 -2.45 13.32
N GLN A 277 14.53 -3.75 13.17
CA GLN A 277 15.13 -4.29 11.94
C GLN A 277 14.36 -3.87 10.70
N GLN A 278 13.03 -3.89 10.79
CA GLN A 278 12.12 -3.49 9.73
C GLN A 278 10.96 -2.73 10.35
N VAL A 279 10.61 -1.60 9.77
CA VAL A 279 9.38 -0.85 10.05
C VAL A 279 8.77 -0.43 8.72
N ALA A 280 7.45 -0.26 8.71
CA ALA A 280 6.75 0.09 7.48
C ALA A 280 5.51 0.95 7.77
N VAL A 281 5.11 1.70 6.76
CA VAL A 281 3.81 2.31 6.53
C VAL A 281 3.22 3.03 7.75
N PRO A 282 3.83 4.12 8.22
CA PRO A 282 3.29 4.91 9.32
C PRO A 282 1.93 5.53 8.95
N ALA A 283 1.05 5.67 9.96
CA ALA A 283 -0.25 6.32 9.81
C ALA A 283 -0.64 7.05 11.10
N PHE A 284 -1.03 8.31 11.00
CA PHE A 284 -1.48 9.09 12.16
C PHE A 284 -2.84 8.64 12.67
N SER A 285 -3.04 8.71 13.99
CA SER A 285 -4.38 8.69 14.58
C SER A 285 -5.18 9.92 14.12
N PRO A 286 -6.53 9.86 14.11
CA PRO A 286 -7.36 10.98 13.67
C PRO A 286 -7.10 12.28 14.43
N ASP A 287 -6.73 12.21 15.71
CA ASP A 287 -6.39 13.36 16.55
C ASP A 287 -4.91 13.78 16.49
N GLY A 288 -4.11 13.08 15.68
CA GLY A 288 -2.68 13.35 15.49
C GLY A 288 -1.78 13.03 16.69
N LYS A 289 -2.32 12.47 17.79
CA LYS A 289 -1.54 12.25 19.03
C LYS A 289 -0.79 10.94 19.08
N ALA A 290 -1.11 10.02 18.18
CA ALA A 290 -0.44 8.75 18.04
C ALA A 290 -0.12 8.45 16.57
N LEU A 291 0.88 7.60 16.36
CA LEU A 291 1.23 7.03 15.07
C LEU A 291 1.09 5.52 15.16
N ALA A 292 0.38 4.93 14.21
CA ALA A 292 0.39 3.50 13.95
C ALA A 292 1.49 3.17 12.93
N TYR A 293 2.12 2.02 13.05
CA TYR A 293 3.09 1.52 12.07
C TYR A 293 3.16 -0.01 12.15
N LEU A 294 3.77 -0.62 11.15
CA LEU A 294 3.98 -2.07 11.11
C LEU A 294 5.44 -2.42 11.37
N ALA A 295 5.66 -3.41 12.23
CA ALA A 295 6.98 -3.97 12.50
C ALA A 295 6.87 -5.42 12.98
N PRO A 296 7.86 -6.31 12.74
CA PRO A 296 7.92 -7.61 13.37
C PRO A 296 8.10 -7.47 14.89
N ALA A 297 7.43 -8.34 15.66
CA ALA A 297 7.63 -8.41 17.11
C ALA A 297 8.94 -9.10 17.48
N ILE A 298 9.39 -10.02 16.64
CA ILE A 298 10.68 -10.72 16.75
C ILE A 298 11.37 -10.70 15.38
N PRO A 299 12.70 -10.75 15.32
CA PRO A 299 13.43 -10.80 14.06
C PRO A 299 12.94 -11.94 13.14
N GLY A 300 12.62 -11.60 11.88
CA GLY A 300 12.11 -12.56 10.89
C GLY A 300 10.66 -13.00 11.10
N GLY A 301 9.96 -12.47 12.10
CA GLY A 301 8.54 -12.71 12.33
C GLY A 301 7.62 -11.94 11.38
N GLY A 302 6.32 -12.25 11.43
CA GLY A 302 5.30 -11.50 10.70
C GLY A 302 5.12 -10.09 11.27
N PHE A 303 4.78 -9.14 10.37
CA PHE A 303 4.51 -7.78 10.77
C PHE A 303 3.29 -7.70 11.69
N GLN A 304 3.42 -6.89 12.74
CA GLN A 304 2.38 -6.59 13.71
C GLN A 304 2.06 -5.10 13.69
N LEU A 305 0.87 -4.74 14.14
CA LEU A 305 0.47 -3.35 14.34
C LEU A 305 1.04 -2.86 15.68
N TRP A 306 1.72 -1.73 15.63
CA TRP A 306 2.26 -0.99 16.76
C TRP A 306 1.70 0.42 16.78
N THR A 307 1.68 1.03 17.95
CA THR A 307 1.39 2.46 18.14
C THR A 307 2.45 3.12 18.98
N VAL A 308 2.71 4.40 18.70
CA VAL A 308 3.64 5.24 19.47
C VAL A 308 3.07 6.66 19.57
N PRO A 309 3.20 7.35 20.73
CA PRO A 309 2.81 8.75 20.84
C PRO A 309 3.62 9.63 19.89
N THR A 310 2.99 10.65 19.31
CA THR A 310 3.66 11.64 18.43
C THR A 310 4.35 12.75 19.21
N THR A 311 4.11 12.83 20.52
CA THR A 311 4.82 13.77 21.39
C THR A 311 6.30 13.40 21.47
N GLN A 312 7.17 14.38 21.18
CA GLN A 312 8.62 14.23 21.27
C GLN A 312 9.03 14.18 22.77
N SER A 313 8.77 13.07 23.43
CA SER A 313 9.40 12.77 24.71
C SER A 313 10.76 12.12 24.43
N THR A 314 11.68 12.23 25.40
CA THR A 314 13.05 11.70 25.27
C THR A 314 13.12 10.18 25.01
N ALA A 315 12.04 9.44 25.20
CA ALA A 315 11.89 8.02 24.84
C ALA A 315 10.41 7.66 24.71
N PRO A 316 9.77 7.87 23.55
CA PRO A 316 8.40 7.43 23.35
C PRO A 316 8.33 5.90 23.41
N THR A 317 7.43 5.37 24.24
CA THR A 317 7.28 3.91 24.38
C THR A 317 6.29 3.41 23.33
N ALA A 318 6.78 2.61 22.39
CA ALA A 318 5.96 1.92 21.42
C ALA A 318 5.16 0.80 22.09
N LYS A 319 3.91 0.62 21.70
CA LYS A 319 3.00 -0.40 22.21
C LYS A 319 2.56 -1.32 21.07
N GLN A 320 2.79 -2.62 21.24
CA GLN A 320 2.28 -3.64 20.32
C GLN A 320 0.77 -3.79 20.49
N ILE A 321 0.04 -3.76 19.39
CA ILE A 321 -1.44 -3.85 19.35
C ILE A 321 -1.91 -5.22 18.94
N THR A 322 -1.21 -5.84 17.99
CA THR A 322 -1.54 -7.20 17.50
C THR A 322 -0.39 -8.15 17.78
N SER A 323 -0.71 -9.44 17.88
CA SER A 323 0.26 -10.53 18.00
C SER A 323 -0.10 -11.65 17.04
N GLU A 324 0.92 -12.40 16.60
CA GLU A 324 0.75 -13.60 15.76
C GLU A 324 0.06 -13.37 14.41
N LEU A 325 0.00 -12.11 13.94
CA LEU A 325 -0.47 -11.78 12.62
C LEU A 325 0.71 -11.70 11.64
N GLY A 326 0.41 -11.79 10.35
CA GLY A 326 1.33 -11.47 9.25
C GLY A 326 0.72 -10.36 8.44
N LEU A 327 0.76 -9.11 8.95
CA LEU A 327 0.19 -7.96 8.26
C LEU A 327 1.02 -7.61 7.02
N ASP A 328 0.36 -7.12 5.99
CA ASP A 328 1.01 -6.69 4.75
C ASP A 328 1.75 -5.36 4.95
N ALA A 329 3.07 -5.40 4.93
CA ALA A 329 3.94 -4.24 5.10
C ALA A 329 3.90 -3.23 3.94
N SER A 330 3.25 -3.56 2.83
CA SER A 330 3.01 -2.62 1.72
C SER A 330 1.70 -1.82 1.90
N SER A 331 0.87 -2.19 2.86
CA SER A 331 -0.46 -1.63 3.09
C SER A 331 -0.50 -0.81 4.38
N ALA A 332 -0.52 0.52 4.25
CA ALA A 332 -0.62 1.41 5.40
C ALA A 332 -1.91 1.15 6.21
N PRO A 333 -1.83 1.13 7.54
CA PRO A 333 -3.03 1.14 8.37
C PRO A 333 -3.89 2.37 8.05
N VAL A 334 -5.20 2.20 7.94
CA VAL A 334 -6.14 3.31 7.79
C VAL A 334 -6.82 3.54 9.13
N TRP A 335 -6.46 4.61 9.81
CA TRP A 335 -7.01 4.94 11.13
C TRP A 335 -8.06 6.02 11.01
N MET A 336 -9.30 5.68 11.33
CA MET A 336 -10.49 6.53 11.20
C MET A 336 -11.15 6.75 12.56
N PRO A 337 -11.85 7.89 12.76
CA PRO A 337 -12.64 8.16 13.96
C PRO A 337 -13.66 7.11 14.32
#